data_004be2c85edfefa44fa6717a91a39828
#
_entry.id   004be2c85edfefa44fa6717a91a39828
#
_cell.length_a   1.000
_cell.length_b   1.000
_cell.length_c   1.000
_cell.angle_alpha   90.00
_cell.angle_beta   90.00
_cell.angle_gamma   90.00
#
_symmetry.space_group_name_H-M   'P 1'
#
loop_
_entity.id
_entity.type
_entity.pdbx_description
1 polymer ?
#
loop_
_entity_poly.entity_id
_entity_poly.type
_entity_poly.pdbx_seq_one_letter_code
_entity_poly.pdbx_strand_id
1 'polypeptide(L)'
;APFQVVERLSAPPDGWIKKEKAAPSAQIQFRLGLPQQNSEQLEQLALNIATPGHELYRKHLKRDEIKALVRPLASVSEKVLAWLRDEGVPEDRIHDDGAWIKFTVPVSTAEKLLNTEFFVFHNERTGAEQIRTLEYSVPQDIHSLVKFIQPTTHFSSLGPQVRRVVPLDVLPKLRITLEDCNKKITPDCLKQLYKIGDYVAPEDPRNRIGISGYLEQFARYADFEEFLESYAPDRTDANFTVVSINGGRNDQNSTLDSTEASLDIDYAVTLSYKTQAVYYTTAGRGPLVPDESQPDPNEVSNEPYMEQLQFLLDLPDEELPTVLTTSYGENEQSLPGSYADETCNMFRLLGMRGVSVIFSSGDWGTGIVCKANDGSERIKFDPVYPASCPYVTSVGGTTGVNPERAVEFSSGGFSDRFPRPKYQDEAVRSYLTKLGDHWKGLYNESGRAFPDVAAQADNFVVRDQGQWVSVGGTSASAPVFAAIIANVNAELLKAGKPPLGFLNPWLYGLKGRGFTDVVHGGSTGCPGTVPWTGLPAGHVPYASWNATEGWDPVTGLGTPLYDELVKAALGK
;
A
#
# COMPACT_ATOMS: atom_id res chain seq x y z
N ALA A 1 -18.04 34.77 7.01
CA ALA A 1 -17.48 34.18 8.21
C ALA A 1 -15.94 34.20 8.13
N PRO A 2 -15.21 34.30 9.25
CA PRO A 2 -13.75 34.15 9.22
C PRO A 2 -13.38 32.75 8.73
N PHE A 3 -12.29 32.67 7.98
CA PHE A 3 -11.73 31.39 7.50
C PHE A 3 -10.79 30.81 8.55
N GLN A 4 -10.77 29.48 8.65
CA GLN A 4 -9.87 28.72 9.50
C GLN A 4 -9.11 27.70 8.66
N VAL A 5 -7.79 27.61 8.86
CA VAL A 5 -6.91 26.69 8.13
C VAL A 5 -7.29 25.26 8.47
N VAL A 6 -7.55 24.46 7.45
CA VAL A 6 -7.77 23.02 7.58
C VAL A 6 -6.44 22.30 7.52
N GLU A 7 -5.59 22.66 6.58
CA GLU A 7 -4.30 22.01 6.37
C GLU A 7 -3.28 22.96 5.79
N ARG A 8 -2.01 22.77 6.21
CA ARG A 8 -0.86 23.56 5.76
C ARG A 8 0.36 22.67 5.64
N LEU A 9 1.04 22.76 4.52
CA LEU A 9 2.39 22.26 4.32
C LEU A 9 3.37 23.43 4.43
N SER A 10 4.48 23.24 5.14
CA SER A 10 5.52 24.27 5.28
C SER A 10 6.32 24.48 3.98
N ALA A 11 6.39 23.44 3.14
CA ALA A 11 7.06 23.46 1.85
C ALA A 11 6.45 22.38 0.94
N PRO A 12 6.66 22.46 -0.40
CA PRO A 12 6.35 21.33 -1.28
C PRO A 12 7.11 20.08 -0.82
N PRO A 13 6.52 18.88 -0.93
CA PRO A 13 7.24 17.65 -0.68
C PRO A 13 8.46 17.49 -1.58
N ASP A 14 9.43 16.70 -1.14
CA ASP A 14 10.66 16.46 -1.88
C ASP A 14 10.41 16.03 -3.33
N GLY A 15 11.17 16.60 -4.26
CA GLY A 15 11.01 16.39 -5.70
C GLY A 15 9.95 17.25 -6.38
N TRP A 16 9.13 17.98 -5.65
CA TRP A 16 8.10 18.86 -6.22
C TRP A 16 8.52 20.31 -6.24
N ILE A 17 8.39 20.97 -7.40
CA ILE A 17 8.71 22.37 -7.61
C ILE A 17 7.44 23.14 -8.01
N LYS A 18 7.20 24.25 -7.33
CA LYS A 18 6.14 25.20 -7.67
C LYS A 18 6.47 25.92 -8.97
N LYS A 19 5.54 25.94 -9.91
CA LYS A 19 5.60 26.64 -11.19
C LYS A 19 4.61 27.81 -11.23
N GLU A 20 3.96 28.02 -12.35
CA GLU A 20 2.99 29.10 -12.57
C GLU A 20 1.66 28.90 -11.82
N LYS A 21 0.86 29.94 -11.76
CA LYS A 21 -0.54 29.85 -11.31
C LYS A 21 -1.33 28.92 -12.20
N ALA A 22 -2.19 28.11 -11.60
CA ALA A 22 -3.11 27.28 -12.33
C ALA A 22 -4.09 28.12 -13.17
N ALA A 23 -4.46 27.61 -14.35
CA ALA A 23 -5.43 28.27 -15.19
C ALA A 23 -6.78 28.40 -14.46
N PRO A 24 -7.41 29.59 -14.41
CA PRO A 24 -8.66 29.77 -13.65
C PRO A 24 -9.82 28.89 -14.10
N SER A 25 -9.81 28.45 -15.36
CA SER A 25 -10.83 27.57 -15.95
C SER A 25 -10.54 26.09 -15.80
N ALA A 26 -9.35 25.73 -15.37
CA ALA A 26 -9.00 24.30 -15.13
C ALA A 26 -9.94 23.73 -14.07
N GLN A 27 -10.44 22.51 -14.33
CA GLN A 27 -11.39 21.85 -13.44
C GLN A 27 -10.62 21.01 -12.40
N ILE A 28 -11.10 21.01 -11.17
CA ILE A 28 -10.62 20.14 -10.12
C ILE A 28 -11.81 19.37 -9.55
N GLN A 29 -11.71 18.05 -9.53
CA GLN A 29 -12.64 17.20 -8.82
C GLN A 29 -12.14 17.01 -7.39
N PHE A 30 -12.87 17.54 -6.43
CA PHE A 30 -12.57 17.40 -5.02
C PHE A 30 -13.34 16.25 -4.39
N ARG A 31 -12.71 15.65 -3.40
CA ARG A 31 -13.32 14.74 -2.43
C ARG A 31 -13.21 15.37 -1.05
N LEU A 32 -14.35 15.60 -0.43
CA LEU A 32 -14.48 16.14 0.90
C LEU A 32 -14.85 15.00 1.86
N GLY A 33 -14.01 14.76 2.87
CA GLY A 33 -14.28 13.78 3.91
C GLY A 33 -15.07 14.40 5.06
N LEU A 34 -16.16 13.74 5.46
CA LEU A 34 -16.96 14.11 6.61
C LEU A 34 -16.50 13.36 7.87
N PRO A 35 -16.62 13.93 9.07
CA PRO A 35 -16.34 13.21 10.30
C PRO A 35 -17.23 11.98 10.44
N GLN A 36 -16.62 10.83 10.65
CA GLN A 36 -17.33 9.59 10.92
C GLN A 36 -17.80 9.56 12.37
N GLN A 37 -18.96 8.94 12.61
CA GLN A 37 -19.38 8.62 13.97
C GLN A 37 -18.57 7.44 14.53
N ASN A 38 -18.43 7.38 15.85
CA ASN A 38 -17.93 6.20 16.54
C ASN A 38 -16.49 5.78 16.22
N SER A 39 -15.58 6.70 15.88
CA SER A 39 -14.22 6.33 15.43
C SER A 39 -13.43 5.48 16.43
N GLU A 40 -13.50 5.79 17.75
CA GLU A 40 -12.85 4.99 18.80
C GLU A 40 -13.47 3.60 18.95
N GLN A 41 -14.80 3.51 18.84
CA GLN A 41 -15.52 2.24 18.89
C GLN A 41 -15.18 1.37 17.67
N LEU A 42 -15.01 1.98 16.50
CA LEU A 42 -14.58 1.29 15.27
C LEU A 42 -13.16 0.74 15.37
N GLU A 43 -12.26 1.49 15.99
CA GLU A 43 -10.89 1.02 16.24
C GLU A 43 -10.90 -0.20 17.16
N GLN A 44 -11.60 -0.14 18.28
CA GLN A 44 -11.71 -1.26 19.20
C GLN A 44 -12.40 -2.46 18.55
N LEU A 45 -13.46 -2.24 17.76
CA LEU A 45 -14.17 -3.30 17.05
C LEU A 45 -13.26 -3.98 16.02
N ALA A 46 -12.46 -3.22 15.27
CA ALA A 46 -11.49 -3.77 14.32
C ALA A 46 -10.48 -4.69 15.01
N LEU A 47 -9.95 -4.27 16.17
CA LEU A 47 -9.04 -5.09 16.98
C LEU A 47 -9.73 -6.34 17.53
N ASN A 48 -10.96 -6.23 18.02
CA ASN A 48 -11.72 -7.37 18.57
C ASN A 48 -11.99 -8.42 17.50
N ILE A 49 -12.36 -8.02 16.28
CA ILE A 49 -12.58 -8.92 15.14
C ILE A 49 -11.28 -9.62 14.71
N ALA A 50 -10.14 -8.98 14.88
CA ALA A 50 -8.83 -9.47 14.44
C ALA A 50 -8.05 -10.24 15.53
N THR A 51 -8.47 -10.20 16.80
CA THR A 51 -7.72 -10.77 17.92
C THR A 51 -8.17 -12.20 18.23
N PRO A 52 -7.28 -13.21 18.09
CA PRO A 52 -7.58 -14.58 18.46
C PRO A 52 -8.02 -14.69 19.93
N GLY A 53 -9.00 -15.52 20.19
CA GLY A 53 -9.58 -15.73 21.52
C GLY A 53 -10.69 -14.75 21.92
N HIS A 54 -10.86 -13.65 21.20
CA HIS A 54 -11.99 -12.76 21.40
C HIS A 54 -13.29 -13.36 20.83
N GLU A 55 -14.43 -13.12 21.47
CA GLU A 55 -15.73 -13.67 21.00
C GLU A 55 -16.13 -13.20 19.59
N LEU A 56 -15.63 -12.03 19.16
CA LEU A 56 -15.87 -11.47 17.81
C LEU A 56 -14.79 -11.88 16.79
N TYR A 57 -13.82 -12.71 17.18
CA TYR A 57 -12.73 -13.09 16.27
C TYR A 57 -13.24 -13.66 14.95
N ARG A 58 -12.84 -13.03 13.84
CA ARG A 58 -13.24 -13.33 12.46
C ARG A 58 -14.76 -13.22 12.18
N LYS A 59 -15.51 -12.55 13.03
CA LYS A 59 -16.88 -12.16 12.71
C LYS A 59 -16.87 -10.89 11.86
N HIS A 60 -16.50 -11.06 10.60
CA HIS A 60 -16.35 -9.94 9.67
C HIS A 60 -17.68 -9.25 9.40
N LEU A 61 -17.64 -7.93 9.25
CA LEU A 61 -18.80 -7.12 8.95
C LEU A 61 -19.07 -7.09 7.45
N LYS A 62 -20.35 -6.98 7.09
CA LYS A 62 -20.79 -6.79 5.72
C LYS A 62 -20.72 -5.33 5.31
N ARG A 63 -20.74 -5.07 3.99
CA ARG A 63 -20.71 -3.72 3.43
C ARG A 63 -21.73 -2.80 4.10
N ASP A 64 -22.98 -3.21 4.18
CA ASP A 64 -24.05 -2.35 4.70
C ASP A 64 -23.92 -2.09 6.22
N GLU A 65 -23.37 -3.04 6.98
CA GLU A 65 -23.05 -2.86 8.39
C GLU A 65 -21.94 -1.81 8.58
N ILE A 66 -20.88 -1.87 7.77
CA ILE A 66 -19.82 -0.85 7.77
C ILE A 66 -20.38 0.53 7.40
N LYS A 67 -21.17 0.62 6.32
CA LYS A 67 -21.79 1.89 5.89
C LYS A 67 -22.66 2.51 6.98
N ALA A 68 -23.42 1.69 7.70
CA ALA A 68 -24.25 2.15 8.80
C ALA A 68 -23.42 2.69 9.99
N LEU A 69 -22.30 2.02 10.30
CA LEU A 69 -21.43 2.42 11.40
C LEU A 69 -20.65 3.71 11.15
N VAL A 70 -20.21 3.94 9.91
CA VAL A 70 -19.36 5.10 9.55
C VAL A 70 -20.16 6.31 9.08
N ARG A 71 -21.47 6.18 8.92
CA ARG A 71 -22.32 7.26 8.39
C ARG A 71 -22.18 8.52 9.23
N PRO A 72 -21.85 9.67 8.63
CA PRO A 72 -21.90 10.96 9.30
C PRO A 72 -23.31 11.30 9.82
N LEU A 73 -23.38 12.21 10.76
CA LEU A 73 -24.68 12.78 11.17
C LEU A 73 -25.31 13.51 9.96
N ALA A 74 -26.60 13.28 9.74
CA ALA A 74 -27.32 13.92 8.64
C ALA A 74 -27.21 15.46 8.66
N SER A 75 -27.27 16.05 9.86
CA SER A 75 -27.08 17.50 10.04
C SER A 75 -25.71 18.03 9.59
N VAL A 76 -24.67 17.19 9.67
CA VAL A 76 -23.32 17.55 9.18
C VAL A 76 -23.31 17.56 7.66
N SER A 77 -23.79 16.50 7.02
CA SER A 77 -23.88 16.43 5.55
C SER A 77 -24.72 17.56 4.98
N GLU A 78 -25.90 17.80 5.53
CA GLU A 78 -26.81 18.85 5.08
C GLU A 78 -26.17 20.25 5.16
N LYS A 79 -25.46 20.54 6.23
CA LYS A 79 -24.80 21.83 6.43
C LYS A 79 -23.63 22.02 5.44
N VAL A 80 -22.85 20.98 5.20
CA VAL A 80 -21.74 21.04 4.22
C VAL A 80 -22.28 21.17 2.80
N LEU A 81 -23.33 20.42 2.45
CA LEU A 81 -23.97 20.52 1.13
C LEU A 81 -24.58 21.93 0.91
N ALA A 82 -25.21 22.50 1.93
CA ALA A 82 -25.73 23.86 1.86
C ALA A 82 -24.60 24.87 1.61
N TRP A 83 -23.50 24.76 2.34
CA TRP A 83 -22.31 25.60 2.12
C TRP A 83 -21.79 25.52 0.69
N LEU A 84 -21.62 24.31 0.12
CA LEU A 84 -21.15 24.15 -1.25
C LEU A 84 -22.08 24.84 -2.27
N ARG A 85 -23.40 24.72 -2.09
CA ARG A 85 -24.39 25.36 -2.93
C ARG A 85 -24.35 26.91 -2.82
N ASP A 86 -24.26 27.42 -1.60
CA ASP A 86 -24.19 28.85 -1.31
C ASP A 86 -22.93 29.49 -1.89
N GLU A 87 -21.84 28.74 -1.98
CA GLU A 87 -20.59 29.18 -2.62
C GLU A 87 -20.58 28.96 -4.15
N GLY A 88 -21.69 28.52 -4.72
CA GLY A 88 -21.90 28.45 -6.17
C GLY A 88 -21.45 27.17 -6.84
N VAL A 89 -21.29 26.08 -6.07
CA VAL A 89 -21.06 24.73 -6.65
C VAL A 89 -22.38 24.23 -7.23
N PRO A 90 -22.46 23.95 -8.55
CA PRO A 90 -23.69 23.47 -9.18
C PRO A 90 -24.16 22.12 -8.58
N GLU A 91 -25.46 21.97 -8.39
CA GLU A 91 -26.04 20.74 -7.79
C GLU A 91 -25.71 19.48 -8.59
N ASP A 92 -25.70 19.59 -9.91
CA ASP A 92 -25.35 18.48 -10.82
C ASP A 92 -23.86 18.12 -10.81
N ARG A 93 -23.05 18.92 -10.12
CA ARG A 93 -21.61 18.68 -9.89
C ARG A 93 -21.29 18.20 -8.48
N ILE A 94 -22.30 18.02 -7.62
CA ILE A 94 -22.17 17.52 -6.26
C ILE A 94 -22.68 16.08 -6.20
N HIS A 95 -21.88 15.19 -5.66
CA HIS A 95 -22.25 13.80 -5.44
C HIS A 95 -21.96 13.40 -3.99
N ASP A 96 -23.02 13.06 -3.25
CA ASP A 96 -22.93 12.62 -1.86
C ASP A 96 -22.94 11.09 -1.79
N ASP A 97 -21.80 10.49 -1.48
CA ASP A 97 -21.62 9.06 -1.30
C ASP A 97 -21.87 8.60 0.17
N GLY A 98 -22.35 9.48 1.02
CA GLY A 98 -22.60 9.23 2.44
C GLY A 98 -21.43 9.59 3.33
N ALA A 99 -20.28 8.95 3.20
CA ALA A 99 -19.04 9.29 3.96
C ALA A 99 -18.23 10.42 3.31
N TRP A 100 -18.44 10.64 2.02
CA TRP A 100 -17.70 11.57 1.17
C TRP A 100 -18.67 12.41 0.35
N ILE A 101 -18.25 13.65 0.10
CA ILE A 101 -18.90 14.50 -0.90
C ILE A 101 -17.90 14.76 -2.00
N LYS A 102 -18.21 14.34 -3.23
CA LYS A 102 -17.43 14.67 -4.43
C LYS A 102 -18.04 15.91 -5.09
N PHE A 103 -17.19 16.82 -5.54
CA PHE A 103 -17.65 17.96 -6.33
C PHE A 103 -16.57 18.44 -7.29
N THR A 104 -17.00 18.94 -8.46
CA THR A 104 -16.09 19.43 -9.50
C THR A 104 -16.34 20.90 -9.74
N VAL A 105 -15.28 21.71 -9.66
CA VAL A 105 -15.33 23.15 -9.85
C VAL A 105 -14.10 23.66 -10.59
N PRO A 106 -14.19 24.79 -11.30
CA PRO A 106 -13.02 25.46 -11.85
C PRO A 106 -12.12 26.02 -10.73
N VAL A 107 -10.83 26.14 -11.02
CA VAL A 107 -9.82 26.70 -10.11
C VAL A 107 -10.28 28.03 -9.50
N SER A 108 -10.85 28.92 -10.31
CA SER A 108 -11.34 30.22 -9.84
C SER A 108 -12.43 30.13 -8.75
N THR A 109 -13.26 29.12 -8.79
CA THR A 109 -14.25 28.84 -7.74
C THR A 109 -13.59 28.14 -6.53
N ALA A 110 -12.69 27.20 -6.77
CA ALA A 110 -11.94 26.51 -5.71
C ALA A 110 -11.13 27.49 -4.86
N GLU A 111 -10.47 28.48 -5.47
CA GLU A 111 -9.69 29.51 -4.77
C GLU A 111 -10.54 30.34 -3.80
N LYS A 112 -11.76 30.68 -4.21
CA LYS A 112 -12.73 31.42 -3.36
C LYS A 112 -13.26 30.53 -2.24
N LEU A 113 -13.69 29.31 -2.59
CA LEU A 113 -14.26 28.31 -1.66
C LEU A 113 -13.29 27.97 -0.53
N LEU A 114 -12.00 27.81 -0.86
CA LEU A 114 -10.96 27.34 0.03
C LEU A 114 -10.00 28.44 0.53
N ASN A 115 -10.29 29.70 0.18
CA ASN A 115 -9.48 30.87 0.52
C ASN A 115 -7.99 30.65 0.29
N THR A 116 -7.64 30.22 -0.92
CA THR A 116 -6.27 29.87 -1.30
C THR A 116 -5.98 30.26 -2.76
N GLU A 117 -4.74 30.02 -3.20
CA GLU A 117 -4.33 30.10 -4.61
C GLU A 117 -3.78 28.74 -5.05
N PHE A 118 -4.17 28.30 -6.25
CA PHE A 118 -3.67 27.06 -6.85
C PHE A 118 -2.56 27.32 -7.86
N PHE A 119 -1.56 26.45 -7.84
CA PHE A 119 -0.41 26.50 -8.72
C PHE A 119 -0.21 25.15 -9.40
N VAL A 120 0.45 25.18 -10.55
CA VAL A 120 1.02 23.99 -11.15
C VAL A 120 2.31 23.64 -10.40
N PHE A 121 2.43 22.41 -9.96
CA PHE A 121 3.64 21.84 -9.39
C PHE A 121 4.16 20.75 -10.32
N HIS A 122 5.47 20.71 -10.48
CA HIS A 122 6.17 19.76 -11.32
C HIS A 122 7.04 18.84 -10.46
N ASN A 123 6.97 17.55 -10.70
CA ASN A 123 7.84 16.57 -10.03
C ASN A 123 9.07 16.33 -10.92
N GLU A 124 10.25 16.71 -10.42
CA GLU A 124 11.50 16.58 -11.15
C GLU A 124 11.92 15.13 -11.43
N ARG A 125 11.39 14.17 -10.66
CA ARG A 125 11.73 12.75 -10.78
C ARG A 125 10.88 12.03 -11.80
N THR A 126 9.59 12.35 -11.83
CA THR A 126 8.61 11.64 -12.66
C THR A 126 8.16 12.44 -13.87
N GLY A 127 8.43 13.75 -13.89
CA GLY A 127 7.90 14.68 -14.89
C GLY A 127 6.40 14.98 -14.71
N ALA A 128 5.75 14.45 -13.67
CA ALA A 128 4.33 14.67 -13.43
C ALA A 128 4.05 16.13 -13.06
N GLU A 129 2.91 16.63 -13.49
CA GLU A 129 2.41 17.94 -13.11
C GLU A 129 1.08 17.81 -12.38
N GLN A 130 0.90 18.61 -11.34
CA GLN A 130 -0.32 18.61 -10.52
C GLN A 130 -0.72 20.03 -10.15
N ILE A 131 -2.03 20.30 -10.16
CA ILE A 131 -2.60 21.55 -9.64
C ILE A 131 -2.83 21.37 -8.14
N ARG A 132 -2.10 22.15 -7.32
CA ARG A 132 -2.11 22.02 -5.85
C ARG A 132 -1.98 23.38 -5.17
N THR A 133 -2.16 23.35 -3.86
CA THR A 133 -1.83 24.45 -2.95
C THR A 133 -1.06 23.92 -1.75
N LEU A 134 -0.41 24.80 -1.01
CA LEU A 134 0.29 24.42 0.23
C LEU A 134 -0.54 24.67 1.49
N GLU A 135 -1.64 25.40 1.36
CA GLU A 135 -2.53 25.71 2.48
C GLU A 135 -3.94 25.95 1.95
N TYR A 136 -4.93 25.48 2.67
CA TYR A 136 -6.32 25.84 2.41
C TYR A 136 -7.12 26.02 3.70
N SER A 137 -8.18 26.81 3.59
CA SER A 137 -9.05 27.17 4.71
C SER A 137 -10.52 27.04 4.31
N VAL A 138 -11.36 26.83 5.31
CA VAL A 138 -12.82 26.87 5.15
C VAL A 138 -13.42 27.83 6.17
N PRO A 139 -14.68 28.27 6.01
CA PRO A 139 -15.36 29.07 7.03
C PRO A 139 -15.34 28.39 8.40
N GLN A 140 -15.19 29.17 9.45
CA GLN A 140 -15.03 28.66 10.83
C GLN A 140 -16.18 27.73 11.27
N ASP A 141 -17.38 27.97 10.81
CA ASP A 141 -18.56 27.15 11.14
C ASP A 141 -18.65 25.86 10.31
N ILE A 142 -17.82 25.73 9.27
CA ILE A 142 -17.65 24.52 8.45
C ILE A 142 -16.44 23.71 8.90
N HIS A 143 -15.44 24.36 9.49
CA HIS A 143 -14.16 23.75 9.81
C HIS A 143 -14.25 22.42 10.61
N SER A 144 -15.12 22.40 11.64
CA SER A 144 -15.32 21.18 12.45
C SER A 144 -16.12 20.06 11.76
N LEU A 145 -16.72 20.37 10.61
CA LEU A 145 -17.56 19.45 9.83
C LEU A 145 -16.83 18.83 8.66
N VAL A 146 -15.56 19.20 8.45
CA VAL A 146 -14.73 18.74 7.34
C VAL A 146 -13.45 18.13 7.89
N LYS A 147 -13.14 16.89 7.52
CA LYS A 147 -11.88 16.23 7.84
C LYS A 147 -10.75 16.65 6.90
N PHE A 148 -11.04 16.67 5.61
CA PHE A 148 -10.12 17.05 4.55
C PHE A 148 -10.90 17.41 3.29
N ILE A 149 -10.25 18.15 2.39
CA ILE A 149 -10.69 18.38 1.00
C ILE A 149 -9.48 18.11 0.11
N GLN A 150 -9.51 17.04 -0.68
CA GLN A 150 -8.42 16.67 -1.56
C GLN A 150 -8.91 16.50 -3.02
N PRO A 151 -8.04 16.72 -4.00
CA PRO A 151 -6.62 17.02 -3.94
C PRO A 151 -6.33 18.52 -3.78
N THR A 152 -5.86 18.93 -2.62
CA THR A 152 -5.42 20.31 -2.33
C THR A 152 -3.93 20.35 -2.02
N THR A 153 -3.55 19.69 -0.93
CA THR A 153 -2.21 19.66 -0.36
C THR A 153 -1.54 18.29 -0.50
N HIS A 154 -2.21 17.30 -1.09
CA HIS A 154 -1.64 15.98 -1.35
C HIS A 154 -0.90 15.97 -2.69
N PHE A 155 0.42 15.80 -2.61
CA PHE A 155 1.31 15.62 -3.77
C PHE A 155 1.65 14.15 -3.89
N SER A 156 1.00 13.44 -4.80
CA SER A 156 1.26 12.02 -4.97
C SER A 156 2.68 11.76 -5.47
N SER A 157 3.47 11.07 -4.66
CA SER A 157 4.78 10.54 -5.00
C SER A 157 4.78 9.01 -5.02
N LEU A 158 3.58 8.42 -5.13
CA LEU A 158 3.39 6.98 -5.22
C LEU A 158 4.29 6.36 -6.30
N GLY A 159 5.00 5.33 -5.96
CA GLY A 159 5.85 4.59 -6.89
C GLY A 159 5.90 3.11 -6.59
N PRO A 160 6.14 2.29 -7.63
CA PRO A 160 6.33 0.86 -7.46
C PRO A 160 7.60 0.58 -6.63
N GLN A 161 7.55 -0.47 -5.84
CA GLN A 161 8.66 -0.89 -4.98
C GLN A 161 9.54 -1.95 -5.69
N VAL A 162 9.98 -1.60 -6.91
CA VAL A 162 10.98 -2.36 -7.68
C VAL A 162 12.31 -1.61 -7.63
N ARG A 163 13.31 -2.23 -7.02
CA ARG A 163 14.63 -1.63 -6.81
C ARG A 163 15.59 -1.86 -7.98
N ARG A 164 15.51 -3.04 -8.59
CA ARG A 164 16.46 -3.46 -9.60
C ARG A 164 15.79 -4.32 -10.66
N VAL A 165 16.09 -4.02 -11.92
CA VAL A 165 15.71 -4.83 -13.09
C VAL A 165 16.95 -5.09 -13.93
N VAL A 166 17.26 -6.37 -14.18
CA VAL A 166 18.43 -6.78 -14.96
C VAL A 166 17.99 -7.75 -16.06
N PRO A 167 18.30 -7.50 -17.34
CA PRO A 167 18.00 -8.44 -18.40
C PRO A 167 18.66 -9.80 -18.16
N LEU A 168 17.96 -10.87 -18.55
CA LEU A 168 18.46 -12.24 -18.51
C LEU A 168 18.70 -12.76 -19.92
N ASP A 169 19.94 -13.18 -20.21
CA ASP A 169 20.32 -13.67 -21.53
C ASP A 169 19.98 -15.15 -21.77
N VAL A 170 19.73 -15.90 -20.70
CA VAL A 170 19.51 -17.35 -20.77
C VAL A 170 18.36 -17.76 -19.86
N LEU A 171 17.42 -18.54 -20.41
CA LEU A 171 16.33 -19.17 -19.65
C LEU A 171 16.91 -20.06 -18.54
N PRO A 172 16.47 -19.91 -17.30
CA PRO A 172 16.85 -20.79 -16.21
C PRO A 172 16.32 -22.21 -16.41
N LYS A 173 16.94 -23.16 -15.76
CA LYS A 173 16.51 -24.58 -15.79
C LYS A 173 15.14 -24.75 -15.13
N LEU A 174 14.31 -25.63 -15.68
CA LEU A 174 12.97 -25.95 -15.17
C LEU A 174 13.00 -26.62 -13.77
N ARG A 175 14.02 -27.39 -13.47
CA ARG A 175 14.23 -28.01 -12.15
C ARG A 175 15.48 -27.42 -11.52
N ILE A 176 15.29 -26.81 -10.39
CA ILE A 176 16.34 -26.16 -9.62
C ILE A 176 16.39 -26.73 -8.22
N THR A 177 17.60 -26.80 -7.68
CA THR A 177 17.81 -27.13 -6.27
C THR A 177 17.56 -25.90 -5.41
N LEU A 178 17.36 -26.09 -4.11
CA LEU A 178 17.21 -24.94 -3.19
C LEU A 178 18.46 -24.03 -3.20
N GLU A 179 19.65 -24.60 -3.46
CA GLU A 179 20.88 -23.80 -3.58
C GLU A 179 20.90 -22.92 -4.84
N ASP A 180 20.32 -23.38 -5.95
CA ASP A 180 20.16 -22.56 -7.16
C ASP A 180 19.34 -21.30 -6.89
N CYS A 181 18.47 -21.33 -5.90
CA CYS A 181 17.63 -20.21 -5.46
C CYS A 181 18.45 -19.03 -4.89
N ASN A 182 19.71 -19.20 -4.56
CA ASN A 182 20.61 -18.10 -4.24
C ASN A 182 20.90 -17.18 -5.46
N LYS A 183 20.69 -17.69 -6.66
CA LYS A 183 20.99 -16.95 -7.91
C LYS A 183 19.74 -16.52 -8.65
N LYS A 184 18.67 -17.29 -8.54
CA LYS A 184 17.41 -17.06 -9.25
C LYS A 184 16.25 -17.57 -8.42
N ILE A 185 15.28 -16.71 -8.18
CA ILE A 185 14.02 -17.07 -7.52
C ILE A 185 12.97 -17.36 -8.59
N THR A 186 12.33 -18.50 -8.46
CA THR A 186 11.24 -19.00 -9.30
C THR A 186 10.09 -19.45 -8.39
N PRO A 187 8.88 -19.71 -8.92
CA PRO A 187 7.82 -20.30 -8.10
C PRO A 187 8.24 -21.57 -7.37
N ASP A 188 9.03 -22.42 -8.00
CA ASP A 188 9.53 -23.67 -7.39
C ASP A 188 10.44 -23.41 -6.18
N CYS A 189 11.28 -22.38 -6.22
CA CYS A 189 12.06 -21.95 -5.07
C CYS A 189 11.16 -21.61 -3.87
N LEU A 190 10.16 -20.79 -4.11
CA LEU A 190 9.26 -20.31 -3.05
C LEU A 190 8.38 -21.43 -2.50
N LYS A 191 7.91 -22.32 -3.37
CA LYS A 191 7.17 -23.54 -2.96
C LYS A 191 7.97 -24.42 -2.00
N GLN A 192 9.26 -24.59 -2.29
CA GLN A 192 10.17 -25.37 -1.43
C GLN A 192 10.51 -24.61 -0.14
N LEU A 193 10.94 -23.35 -0.27
CA LEU A 193 11.44 -22.53 0.83
C LEU A 193 10.35 -22.27 1.89
N TYR A 194 9.13 -21.99 1.45
CA TYR A 194 8.01 -21.63 2.33
C TYR A 194 7.04 -22.77 2.60
N LYS A 195 7.43 -24.01 2.27
CA LYS A 195 6.65 -25.23 2.54
C LYS A 195 5.24 -25.22 1.92
N ILE A 196 5.09 -24.60 0.77
CA ILE A 196 3.85 -24.63 -0.01
C ILE A 196 3.72 -26.00 -0.71
N GLY A 197 4.84 -26.53 -1.21
CA GLY A 197 4.86 -27.82 -1.93
C GLY A 197 3.96 -27.79 -3.17
N ASP A 198 3.27 -28.88 -3.42
CA ASP A 198 2.35 -29.03 -4.55
C ASP A 198 0.91 -28.65 -4.20
N TYR A 199 0.73 -27.77 -3.21
CA TYR A 199 -0.59 -27.34 -2.81
C TYR A 199 -1.37 -26.71 -3.95
N VAL A 200 -2.62 -27.11 -4.08
CA VAL A 200 -3.62 -26.56 -5.01
C VAL A 200 -4.84 -26.15 -4.21
N ALA A 201 -5.22 -24.88 -4.28
CA ALA A 201 -6.39 -24.40 -3.55
C ALA A 201 -7.68 -25.04 -4.12
N PRO A 202 -8.63 -25.44 -3.27
CA PRO A 202 -9.99 -25.73 -3.74
C PRO A 202 -10.58 -24.51 -4.44
N GLU A 203 -11.26 -24.72 -5.55
CA GLU A 203 -12.01 -23.66 -6.21
C GLU A 203 -13.17 -23.24 -5.32
N ASP A 204 -13.12 -22.01 -4.81
CA ASP A 204 -14.16 -21.45 -3.96
C ASP A 204 -14.41 -19.99 -4.36
N PRO A 205 -15.63 -19.63 -4.81
CA PRO A 205 -15.93 -18.27 -5.26
C PRO A 205 -15.83 -17.23 -4.13
N ARG A 206 -15.79 -17.66 -2.88
CA ARG A 206 -15.62 -16.78 -1.72
C ARG A 206 -14.15 -16.41 -1.49
N ASN A 207 -13.20 -17.13 -2.09
CA ASN A 207 -11.76 -16.86 -1.97
C ASN A 207 -11.26 -16.17 -3.22
N ARG A 208 -10.74 -14.96 -3.06
CA ARG A 208 -10.25 -14.14 -4.16
C ARG A 208 -9.04 -13.35 -3.71
N ILE A 209 -7.97 -13.38 -4.50
CA ILE A 209 -6.81 -12.52 -4.31
C ILE A 209 -6.91 -11.31 -5.25
N GLY A 210 -6.85 -10.12 -4.66
CA GLY A 210 -6.78 -8.86 -5.40
C GLY A 210 -5.34 -8.39 -5.51
N ILE A 211 -4.98 -7.87 -6.67
CA ILE A 211 -3.66 -7.33 -6.99
C ILE A 211 -3.85 -5.90 -7.47
N SER A 212 -3.26 -4.93 -6.76
CA SER A 212 -3.38 -3.51 -7.10
C SER A 212 -2.37 -3.11 -8.17
N GLY A 213 -2.84 -2.45 -9.22
CA GLY A 213 -2.03 -1.82 -10.25
C GLY A 213 -2.31 -0.32 -10.34
N TYR A 214 -1.25 0.47 -10.34
CA TYR A 214 -1.27 1.93 -10.47
C TYR A 214 -0.27 2.38 -11.53
N LEU A 215 -0.32 3.64 -11.90
CA LEU A 215 0.70 4.30 -12.71
C LEU A 215 0.93 3.66 -14.08
N GLU A 216 -0.16 3.27 -14.75
CA GLU A 216 -0.10 2.70 -16.12
C GLU A 216 0.78 1.42 -16.21
N GLN A 217 0.76 0.61 -15.15
CA GLN A 217 1.33 -0.73 -15.17
C GLN A 217 0.32 -1.71 -15.77
N PHE A 218 0.75 -2.46 -16.78
CA PHE A 218 -0.15 -3.33 -17.56
C PHE A 218 0.20 -4.81 -17.34
N ALA A 219 -0.74 -5.55 -16.77
CA ALA A 219 -0.63 -7.01 -16.63
C ALA A 219 -0.92 -7.68 -17.98
N ARG A 220 0.13 -8.14 -18.67
CA ARG A 220 0.03 -8.74 -20.01
C ARG A 220 -0.24 -10.23 -19.93
N TYR A 221 -1.32 -10.67 -20.55
CA TYR A 221 -1.68 -12.10 -20.60
C TYR A 221 -0.63 -12.94 -21.32
N ALA A 222 -0.08 -12.45 -22.43
CA ALA A 222 0.92 -13.18 -23.20
C ALA A 222 2.22 -13.43 -22.41
N ASP A 223 2.69 -12.43 -21.67
CA ASP A 223 3.86 -12.56 -20.80
C ASP A 223 3.61 -13.56 -19.67
N PHE A 224 2.43 -13.52 -19.06
CA PHE A 224 2.06 -14.46 -18.01
C PHE A 224 1.92 -15.90 -18.54
N GLU A 225 1.34 -16.11 -19.71
CA GLU A 225 1.27 -17.42 -20.36
C GLU A 225 2.66 -18.01 -20.59
N GLU A 226 3.59 -17.24 -21.15
CA GLU A 226 4.98 -17.68 -21.35
C GLU A 226 5.71 -17.95 -20.02
N PHE A 227 5.41 -17.16 -18.98
CA PHE A 227 5.94 -17.41 -17.64
C PHE A 227 5.47 -18.76 -17.09
N LEU A 228 4.17 -19.04 -17.19
CA LEU A 228 3.59 -20.32 -16.74
C LEU A 228 4.18 -21.52 -17.50
N GLU A 229 4.25 -21.44 -18.83
CA GLU A 229 4.86 -22.50 -19.65
C GLU A 229 6.31 -22.81 -19.23
N SER A 230 7.06 -21.77 -18.87
CA SER A 230 8.47 -21.90 -18.52
C SER A 230 8.73 -22.32 -17.08
N TYR A 231 7.92 -21.85 -16.11
CA TYR A 231 8.20 -21.99 -14.68
C TYR A 231 7.10 -22.66 -13.85
N ALA A 232 5.94 -22.87 -14.43
CA ALA A 232 4.82 -23.55 -13.77
C ALA A 232 4.00 -24.37 -14.80
N PRO A 233 4.63 -25.31 -15.52
CA PRO A 233 3.98 -26.05 -16.62
C PRO A 233 2.81 -26.93 -16.15
N ASP A 234 2.73 -27.21 -14.87
CA ASP A 234 1.59 -27.88 -14.21
C ASP A 234 0.42 -26.95 -13.89
N ARG A 235 0.55 -25.65 -14.17
CA ARG A 235 -0.41 -24.57 -13.82
C ARG A 235 -0.72 -23.65 -15.01
N THR A 236 -0.58 -24.13 -16.23
CA THR A 236 -0.74 -23.32 -17.46
C THR A 236 -2.16 -22.80 -17.67
N ASP A 237 -3.14 -23.32 -16.96
CA ASP A 237 -4.51 -22.83 -16.93
C ASP A 237 -4.77 -21.73 -15.87
N ALA A 238 -3.74 -21.34 -15.10
CA ALA A 238 -3.84 -20.21 -14.19
C ALA A 238 -4.13 -18.91 -14.96
N ASN A 239 -5.01 -18.07 -14.43
CA ASN A 239 -5.38 -16.83 -15.07
C ASN A 239 -5.80 -15.77 -14.06
N PHE A 240 -6.04 -14.57 -14.55
CA PHE A 240 -6.56 -13.46 -13.77
C PHE A 240 -7.59 -12.67 -14.59
N THR A 241 -8.47 -11.96 -13.90
CA THR A 241 -9.38 -11.00 -14.50
C THR A 241 -8.91 -9.58 -14.20
N VAL A 242 -9.39 -8.61 -14.98
CA VAL A 242 -9.04 -7.20 -14.82
C VAL A 242 -10.28 -6.40 -14.49
N VAL A 243 -10.18 -5.57 -13.46
CA VAL A 243 -11.21 -4.59 -13.08
C VAL A 243 -10.62 -3.20 -13.22
N SER A 244 -11.25 -2.38 -14.06
CA SER A 244 -10.88 -0.97 -14.25
C SER A 244 -11.53 -0.09 -13.19
N ILE A 245 -10.74 0.74 -12.54
CA ILE A 245 -11.18 1.69 -11.53
C ILE A 245 -10.79 3.09 -12.02
N ASN A 246 -11.76 4.02 -12.02
CA ASN A 246 -11.56 5.41 -12.43
C ASN A 246 -10.87 5.54 -13.80
N GLY A 247 -11.27 4.74 -14.77
CA GLY A 247 -10.68 4.74 -16.12
C GLY A 247 -9.32 4.07 -16.24
N GLY A 248 -8.89 3.31 -15.24
CA GLY A 248 -7.67 2.50 -15.30
C GLY A 248 -7.69 1.55 -16.50
N ARG A 249 -6.53 1.36 -17.15
CA ARG A 249 -6.39 0.58 -18.37
C ARG A 249 -5.44 -0.58 -18.20
N ASN A 250 -5.66 -1.62 -18.94
CA ASN A 250 -4.74 -2.75 -19.07
C ASN A 250 -4.44 -3.02 -20.57
N ASP A 251 -3.71 -2.11 -21.18
CA ASP A 251 -3.39 -2.15 -22.61
C ASP A 251 -2.40 -3.25 -22.91
N GLN A 252 -2.87 -4.29 -23.62
CA GLN A 252 -2.07 -5.46 -23.99
C GLN A 252 -1.02 -5.16 -25.08
N ASN A 253 -1.17 -4.06 -25.82
CA ASN A 253 -0.27 -3.65 -26.89
C ASN A 253 0.69 -2.53 -26.44
N SER A 254 0.62 -2.11 -25.19
CA SER A 254 1.52 -1.07 -24.67
C SER A 254 2.98 -1.51 -24.73
N THR A 255 3.86 -0.58 -25.08
CA THR A 255 5.33 -0.75 -25.03
C THR A 255 5.94 -0.17 -23.75
N LEU A 256 5.09 0.29 -22.82
CA LEU A 256 5.55 0.81 -21.54
C LEU A 256 6.07 -0.31 -20.64
N ASP A 257 7.11 0.00 -19.86
CA ASP A 257 7.61 -0.87 -18.82
C ASP A 257 6.47 -1.19 -17.84
N SER A 258 6.23 -2.47 -17.62
CA SER A 258 5.22 -2.99 -16.70
C SER A 258 5.79 -4.09 -15.81
N THR A 259 7.06 -4.01 -15.50
CA THR A 259 7.78 -4.99 -14.67
C THR A 259 7.10 -5.20 -13.33
N GLU A 260 6.54 -4.14 -12.71
CA GLU A 260 5.79 -4.26 -11.46
C GLU A 260 4.55 -5.15 -11.61
N ALA A 261 3.69 -4.86 -12.61
CA ALA A 261 2.49 -5.64 -12.85
C ALA A 261 2.81 -7.09 -13.21
N SER A 262 3.83 -7.31 -14.05
CA SER A 262 4.29 -8.65 -14.44
C SER A 262 4.79 -9.43 -13.23
N LEU A 263 5.61 -8.83 -12.37
CA LEU A 263 6.11 -9.44 -11.13
C LEU A 263 4.97 -9.86 -10.21
N ASP A 264 4.04 -8.96 -9.94
CA ASP A 264 2.92 -9.21 -9.03
C ASP A 264 2.03 -10.36 -9.56
N ILE A 265 1.69 -10.35 -10.85
CA ILE A 265 0.87 -11.38 -11.48
C ILE A 265 1.61 -12.72 -11.52
N ASP A 266 2.85 -12.74 -11.98
CA ASP A 266 3.64 -13.97 -12.13
C ASP A 266 3.68 -14.77 -10.83
N TYR A 267 3.86 -14.12 -9.71
CA TYR A 267 4.03 -14.79 -8.42
C TYR A 267 2.75 -14.92 -7.60
N ALA A 268 1.92 -13.87 -7.51
CA ALA A 268 0.67 -13.97 -6.75
C ALA A 268 -0.26 -15.04 -7.34
N VAL A 269 -0.47 -15.02 -8.66
CA VAL A 269 -1.42 -15.94 -9.31
C VAL A 269 -0.88 -17.37 -9.35
N THR A 270 0.41 -17.52 -9.64
CA THR A 270 1.02 -18.86 -9.71
C THR A 270 1.06 -19.56 -8.35
N LEU A 271 1.40 -18.84 -7.28
CA LEU A 271 1.52 -19.42 -5.93
C LEU A 271 0.15 -19.64 -5.27
N SER A 272 -0.86 -18.85 -5.59
CA SER A 272 -2.25 -19.03 -5.13
C SER A 272 -3.12 -19.81 -6.12
N TYR A 273 -2.52 -20.76 -6.83
CA TYR A 273 -3.15 -21.51 -7.92
C TYR A 273 -4.52 -22.06 -7.56
N LYS A 274 -5.49 -21.86 -8.46
CA LYS A 274 -6.94 -22.11 -8.33
C LYS A 274 -7.70 -21.13 -7.43
N THR A 275 -7.05 -20.22 -6.72
CA THR A 275 -7.74 -19.06 -6.14
C THR A 275 -8.05 -18.05 -7.26
N GLN A 276 -9.25 -17.49 -7.26
CA GLN A 276 -9.62 -16.44 -8.23
C GLN A 276 -8.69 -15.23 -8.04
N ALA A 277 -8.10 -14.75 -9.13
CA ALA A 277 -7.23 -13.58 -9.10
C ALA A 277 -7.82 -12.42 -9.88
N VAL A 278 -7.78 -11.22 -9.30
CA VAL A 278 -8.28 -9.98 -9.91
C VAL A 278 -7.18 -8.92 -9.87
N TYR A 279 -6.85 -8.39 -11.03
CA TYR A 279 -5.98 -7.23 -11.17
C TYR A 279 -6.83 -5.96 -11.22
N TYR A 280 -6.71 -5.13 -10.18
CA TYR A 280 -7.38 -3.85 -10.08
C TYR A 280 -6.49 -2.76 -10.66
N THR A 281 -6.76 -2.33 -11.89
CA THR A 281 -6.02 -1.22 -12.51
C THR A 281 -6.72 0.10 -12.21
N THR A 282 -6.02 1.01 -11.57
CA THR A 282 -6.56 2.29 -11.13
C THR A 282 -5.82 3.43 -11.81
N ALA A 283 -6.54 4.28 -12.53
CA ALA A 283 -6.00 5.53 -13.05
C ALA A 283 -5.63 6.44 -11.87
N GLY A 284 -4.47 7.06 -11.94
CA GLY A 284 -3.96 7.81 -10.81
C GLY A 284 -3.12 9.02 -11.16
N ARG A 285 -2.99 9.33 -12.43
CA ARG A 285 -2.43 10.58 -12.88
C ARG A 285 -3.57 11.46 -13.37
N GLY A 286 -3.82 12.58 -12.67
CA GLY A 286 -4.66 13.64 -13.20
C GLY A 286 -3.85 14.41 -14.22
N PRO A 287 -3.99 14.17 -15.52
CA PRO A 287 -3.32 15.00 -16.51
C PRO A 287 -3.92 16.39 -16.48
N LEU A 288 -3.09 17.41 -16.64
CA LEU A 288 -3.56 18.76 -16.96
C LEU A 288 -4.21 18.80 -18.35
N VAL A 289 -3.88 17.82 -19.17
CA VAL A 289 -4.47 17.58 -20.48
C VAL A 289 -5.12 16.19 -20.45
N PRO A 290 -6.38 16.06 -20.88
CA PRO A 290 -7.07 14.78 -20.94
C PRO A 290 -6.28 13.79 -21.82
N ASP A 291 -6.14 12.57 -21.32
CA ASP A 291 -5.64 11.46 -22.09
C ASP A 291 -6.66 10.31 -22.11
N GLU A 292 -6.28 9.18 -22.71
CA GLU A 292 -7.17 8.03 -22.81
C GLU A 292 -7.49 7.36 -21.46
N SER A 293 -6.70 7.62 -20.41
CA SER A 293 -6.95 7.10 -19.06
C SER A 293 -7.88 8.00 -18.25
N GLN A 294 -7.91 9.30 -18.59
CA GLN A 294 -8.84 10.29 -18.04
C GLN A 294 -9.41 11.15 -19.18
N PRO A 295 -10.37 10.61 -19.93
CA PRO A 295 -10.88 11.28 -21.13
C PRO A 295 -11.77 12.48 -20.84
N ASP A 296 -12.30 12.63 -19.62
CA ASP A 296 -13.13 13.79 -19.25
C ASP A 296 -12.23 14.96 -18.79
N PRO A 297 -12.16 16.04 -19.58
CA PRO A 297 -11.38 17.21 -19.22
C PRO A 297 -11.93 17.97 -18.00
N ASN A 298 -13.11 17.61 -17.53
CA ASN A 298 -13.74 18.21 -16.36
C ASN A 298 -13.42 17.46 -15.06
N GLU A 299 -12.78 16.29 -15.15
CA GLU A 299 -12.43 15.45 -14.01
C GLU A 299 -10.91 15.28 -13.91
N VAL A 300 -10.28 16.03 -13.03
CA VAL A 300 -8.85 15.90 -12.71
C VAL A 300 -8.72 15.38 -11.31
N SER A 301 -8.31 14.11 -11.17
CA SER A 301 -8.06 13.47 -9.88
C SER A 301 -6.74 12.75 -9.90
N ASN A 302 -5.93 12.93 -8.84
CA ASN A 302 -4.64 12.29 -8.65
C ASN A 302 -4.59 11.45 -7.38
N GLU A 303 -5.72 10.85 -6.99
CA GLU A 303 -5.86 10.16 -5.72
C GLU A 303 -6.11 8.66 -5.89
N PRO A 304 -5.14 7.90 -6.45
CA PRO A 304 -5.36 6.51 -6.84
C PRO A 304 -5.67 5.60 -5.64
N TYR A 305 -5.09 5.83 -4.47
CA TYR A 305 -5.43 5.07 -3.26
C TYR A 305 -6.88 5.26 -2.86
N MET A 306 -7.34 6.51 -2.77
CA MET A 306 -8.73 6.79 -2.39
C MET A 306 -9.72 6.24 -3.41
N GLU A 307 -9.43 6.37 -4.70
CA GLU A 307 -10.29 5.83 -5.77
C GLU A 307 -10.42 4.30 -5.64
N GLN A 308 -9.31 3.61 -5.49
CA GLN A 308 -9.32 2.16 -5.34
C GLN A 308 -10.02 1.72 -4.05
N LEU A 309 -9.67 2.35 -2.92
CA LEU A 309 -10.24 1.99 -1.62
C LEU A 309 -11.74 2.23 -1.57
N GLN A 310 -12.23 3.35 -2.11
CA GLN A 310 -13.66 3.61 -2.20
C GLN A 310 -14.36 2.57 -3.06
N PHE A 311 -13.80 2.24 -4.22
CA PHE A 311 -14.33 1.18 -5.09
C PHE A 311 -14.45 -0.14 -4.34
N LEU A 312 -13.39 -0.58 -3.66
CA LEU A 312 -13.37 -1.83 -2.91
C LEU A 312 -14.37 -1.84 -1.74
N LEU A 313 -14.48 -0.72 -1.01
CA LEU A 313 -15.45 -0.59 0.08
C LEU A 313 -16.90 -0.62 -0.40
N ASP A 314 -17.15 -0.22 -1.65
CA ASP A 314 -18.47 -0.25 -2.27
C ASP A 314 -18.84 -1.60 -2.92
N LEU A 315 -17.85 -2.49 -3.11
CA LEU A 315 -18.12 -3.82 -3.68
C LEU A 315 -19.11 -4.62 -2.84
N PRO A 316 -20.01 -5.39 -3.48
CA PRO A 316 -20.78 -6.42 -2.82
C PRO A 316 -19.87 -7.40 -2.05
N ASP A 317 -20.36 -7.97 -0.96
CA ASP A 317 -19.54 -8.85 -0.11
C ASP A 317 -19.01 -10.07 -0.87
N GLU A 318 -19.77 -10.59 -1.82
CA GLU A 318 -19.41 -11.72 -2.69
C GLU A 318 -18.33 -11.40 -3.72
N GLU A 319 -18.08 -10.13 -4.02
CA GLU A 319 -17.07 -9.68 -4.98
C GLU A 319 -15.78 -9.17 -4.31
N LEU A 320 -15.83 -8.96 -3.00
CA LEU A 320 -14.69 -8.43 -2.25
C LEU A 320 -13.56 -9.48 -2.16
N PRO A 321 -12.29 -9.12 -2.44
CA PRO A 321 -11.19 -10.05 -2.24
C PRO A 321 -10.97 -10.35 -0.76
N THR A 322 -10.51 -11.56 -0.43
CA THR A 322 -10.10 -11.94 0.93
C THR A 322 -8.67 -11.48 1.24
N VAL A 323 -7.88 -11.24 0.20
CA VAL A 323 -6.51 -10.74 0.28
C VAL A 323 -6.32 -9.68 -0.79
N LEU A 324 -5.72 -8.57 -0.41
CA LEU A 324 -5.33 -7.50 -1.34
C LEU A 324 -3.82 -7.27 -1.19
N THR A 325 -3.05 -7.45 -2.27
CA THR A 325 -1.61 -7.15 -2.28
C THR A 325 -1.34 -5.90 -3.09
N THR A 326 -0.48 -5.04 -2.55
CA THR A 326 -0.09 -3.77 -3.17
C THR A 326 1.42 -3.56 -3.02
N SER A 327 2.09 -3.40 -4.15
CA SER A 327 3.54 -3.27 -4.25
C SER A 327 3.96 -1.82 -4.53
N TYR A 328 3.35 -0.88 -3.85
CA TYR A 328 3.55 0.55 -4.01
C TYR A 328 3.69 1.24 -2.66
N GLY A 329 4.41 2.36 -2.64
CA GLY A 329 4.57 3.15 -1.43
C GLY A 329 5.19 4.52 -1.71
N GLU A 330 5.20 5.34 -0.68
CA GLU A 330 5.80 6.67 -0.70
C GLU A 330 6.31 7.06 0.69
N ASN A 331 7.14 8.10 0.76
CA ASN A 331 7.63 8.59 2.05
C ASN A 331 6.46 9.10 2.91
N GLU A 332 6.34 8.63 4.15
CA GLU A 332 5.22 8.99 5.04
C GLU A 332 5.10 10.51 5.23
N GLN A 333 6.22 11.22 5.36
CA GLN A 333 6.19 12.67 5.55
C GLN A 333 5.82 13.47 4.29
N SER A 334 5.77 12.84 3.11
CA SER A 334 5.34 13.50 1.88
C SER A 334 3.81 13.68 1.80
N LEU A 335 3.07 13.02 2.70
CA LEU A 335 1.63 13.02 2.75
C LEU A 335 1.09 14.05 3.73
N PRO A 336 -0.02 14.73 3.39
CA PRO A 336 -0.80 15.43 4.40
C PRO A 336 -1.30 14.45 5.47
N GLY A 337 -1.24 14.88 6.73
CA GLY A 337 -1.62 14.01 7.84
C GLY A 337 -3.06 13.51 7.76
N SER A 338 -3.99 14.39 7.38
CA SER A 338 -5.41 14.04 7.23
C SER A 338 -5.64 12.97 6.15
N TYR A 339 -4.88 13.03 5.05
CA TYR A 339 -4.94 12.02 3.99
C TYR A 339 -4.42 10.66 4.46
N ALA A 340 -3.28 10.64 5.15
CA ALA A 340 -2.72 9.40 5.69
C ALA A 340 -3.67 8.75 6.72
N ASP A 341 -4.26 9.55 7.61
CA ASP A 341 -5.24 9.07 8.59
C ASP A 341 -6.45 8.45 7.90
N GLU A 342 -6.98 9.12 6.88
CA GLU A 342 -8.18 8.67 6.22
C GLU A 342 -7.97 7.41 5.40
N THR A 343 -6.91 7.33 4.60
CA THR A 343 -6.62 6.12 3.84
C THR A 343 -6.27 4.96 4.77
N CYS A 344 -5.58 5.19 5.87
CA CYS A 344 -5.34 4.18 6.89
C CYS A 344 -6.65 3.69 7.55
N ASN A 345 -7.62 4.59 7.80
CA ASN A 345 -8.96 4.21 8.23
C ASN A 345 -9.68 3.33 7.21
N MET A 346 -9.55 3.63 5.92
CA MET A 346 -10.17 2.82 4.86
C MET A 346 -9.57 1.41 4.81
N PHE A 347 -8.27 1.25 5.02
CA PHE A 347 -7.64 -0.06 5.19
C PHE A 347 -8.20 -0.80 6.40
N ARG A 348 -8.42 -0.11 7.53
CA ARG A 348 -9.09 -0.69 8.69
C ARG A 348 -10.47 -1.23 8.36
N LEU A 349 -11.29 -0.47 7.62
CA LEU A 349 -12.63 -0.88 7.23
C LEU A 349 -12.60 -2.12 6.31
N LEU A 350 -11.65 -2.20 5.38
CA LEU A 350 -11.45 -3.41 4.57
C LEU A 350 -11.09 -4.61 5.46
N GLY A 351 -10.21 -4.44 6.43
CA GLY A 351 -9.88 -5.50 7.40
C GLY A 351 -11.09 -5.98 8.19
N MET A 352 -11.97 -5.08 8.62
CA MET A 352 -13.22 -5.41 9.30
C MET A 352 -14.19 -6.19 8.41
N ARG A 353 -14.10 -6.04 7.10
CA ARG A 353 -14.86 -6.82 6.10
C ARG A 353 -14.19 -8.15 5.75
N GLY A 354 -13.09 -8.50 6.37
CA GLY A 354 -12.40 -9.76 6.15
C GLY A 354 -11.30 -9.74 5.10
N VAL A 355 -10.83 -8.57 4.68
CA VAL A 355 -9.72 -8.43 3.73
C VAL A 355 -8.40 -8.35 4.47
N SER A 356 -7.45 -9.21 4.12
CA SER A 356 -6.05 -9.07 4.52
C SER A 356 -5.36 -8.08 3.56
N VAL A 357 -5.08 -6.88 4.04
CA VAL A 357 -4.42 -5.83 3.24
C VAL A 357 -2.92 -5.92 3.43
N ILE A 358 -2.19 -6.20 2.36
CA ILE A 358 -0.76 -6.49 2.38
C ILE A 358 -0.03 -5.48 1.51
N PHE A 359 1.02 -4.86 2.08
CA PHE A 359 1.87 -3.88 1.40
C PHE A 359 3.34 -4.29 1.47
N SER A 360 4.07 -4.02 0.39
CA SER A 360 5.53 -4.02 0.42
C SER A 360 6.04 -2.94 1.38
N SER A 361 7.14 -3.20 2.08
CA SER A 361 7.66 -2.28 3.09
C SER A 361 8.43 -1.09 2.50
N GLY A 362 8.91 -1.20 1.27
CA GLY A 362 9.71 -0.20 0.58
C GLY A 362 11.14 -0.66 0.27
N ASP A 363 11.82 0.09 -0.57
CA ASP A 363 13.10 -0.31 -1.18
C ASP A 363 14.27 0.61 -0.84
N TRP A 364 14.17 1.37 0.24
CA TRP A 364 15.14 2.40 0.59
C TRP A 364 15.74 2.25 1.98
N GLY A 365 15.64 1.06 2.57
CA GLY A 365 16.21 0.76 3.88
C GLY A 365 15.69 1.71 4.97
N THR A 366 16.60 2.44 5.62
CA THR A 366 16.25 3.44 6.65
C THR A 366 15.70 4.75 6.07
N GLY A 367 15.80 4.95 4.76
CA GLY A 367 15.33 6.14 4.05
C GLY A 367 16.33 6.64 3.00
N ILE A 368 15.86 7.52 2.15
CA ILE A 368 16.66 8.16 1.08
C ILE A 368 16.91 9.63 1.38
N VAL A 369 15.88 10.37 1.72
CA VAL A 369 15.98 11.82 1.97
C VAL A 369 16.57 12.08 3.35
N CYS A 370 16.12 11.34 4.34
CA CYS A 370 16.60 11.35 5.74
C CYS A 370 16.69 12.75 6.35
N LYS A 371 15.79 13.63 5.95
CA LYS A 371 15.59 14.97 6.49
C LYS A 371 14.11 15.18 6.81
N ALA A 372 13.83 15.87 7.91
CA ALA A 372 12.48 16.30 8.23
C ALA A 372 11.97 17.31 7.18
N ASN A 373 10.69 17.18 6.81
CA ASN A 373 10.00 18.02 5.84
C ASN A 373 9.19 19.14 6.52
N ASP A 374 9.62 19.59 7.70
CA ASP A 374 8.96 20.61 8.53
C ASP A 374 9.67 21.97 8.53
N GLY A 375 10.66 22.14 7.64
CA GLY A 375 11.51 23.33 7.58
C GLY A 375 12.69 23.33 8.54
N SER A 376 12.78 22.37 9.46
CA SER A 376 13.90 22.25 10.41
C SER A 376 15.15 21.61 9.80
N GLU A 377 15.00 20.89 8.68
CA GLU A 377 16.06 20.07 8.06
C GLU A 377 16.72 19.07 9.03
N ARG A 378 16.06 18.73 10.12
CA ARG A 378 16.55 17.78 11.11
C ARG A 378 16.78 16.42 10.47
N ILE A 379 17.94 15.82 10.71
CA ILE A 379 18.26 14.49 10.20
C ILE A 379 17.41 13.45 10.94
N LYS A 380 16.77 12.56 10.19
CA LYS A 380 15.95 11.46 10.69
C LYS A 380 15.81 10.36 9.65
N PHE A 381 15.43 9.16 10.07
CA PHE A 381 15.04 8.08 9.17
C PHE A 381 13.65 8.34 8.55
N ASP A 382 13.41 7.77 7.39
CA ASP A 382 12.19 8.01 6.61
C ASP A 382 11.28 6.77 6.61
N PRO A 383 10.21 6.74 7.41
CA PRO A 383 9.21 5.68 7.29
C PRO A 383 8.43 5.76 5.97
N VAL A 384 7.94 4.60 5.52
CA VAL A 384 7.21 4.42 4.26
C VAL A 384 5.72 4.24 4.54
N TYR A 385 4.88 4.94 3.78
CA TYR A 385 3.42 4.78 3.80
C TYR A 385 2.96 4.08 2.50
N PRO A 386 1.95 3.19 2.53
CA PRO A 386 1.09 2.75 3.64
C PRO A 386 1.68 1.64 4.55
N ALA A 387 2.93 1.21 4.34
CA ALA A 387 3.57 0.19 5.17
C ALA A 387 3.53 0.51 6.68
N SER A 388 3.58 1.80 7.02
CA SER A 388 3.51 2.31 8.40
C SER A 388 2.08 2.43 8.97
N CYS A 389 1.01 2.19 8.18
CA CYS A 389 -0.35 2.15 8.70
C CYS A 389 -0.54 0.91 9.62
N PRO A 390 -1.10 1.06 10.84
CA PRO A 390 -1.26 -0.07 11.76
C PRO A 390 -2.28 -1.12 11.32
N TYR A 391 -3.06 -0.86 10.28
CA TYR A 391 -4.11 -1.76 9.77
C TYR A 391 -3.74 -2.49 8.49
N VAL A 392 -2.50 -2.35 8.03
CA VAL A 392 -1.95 -3.15 6.93
C VAL A 392 -0.90 -4.12 7.46
N THR A 393 -0.66 -5.21 6.74
CA THR A 393 0.47 -6.09 6.98
C THR A 393 1.59 -5.70 6.04
N SER A 394 2.69 -5.22 6.60
CA SER A 394 3.87 -4.78 5.87
C SER A 394 4.85 -5.93 5.68
N VAL A 395 5.31 -6.14 4.44
CA VAL A 395 6.21 -7.25 4.07
C VAL A 395 7.56 -6.71 3.64
N GLY A 396 8.58 -7.02 4.42
CA GLY A 396 9.98 -6.72 4.12
C GLY A 396 10.62 -7.74 3.20
N GLY A 397 11.87 -7.52 2.86
CA GLY A 397 12.61 -8.32 1.90
C GLY A 397 13.77 -9.11 2.49
N THR A 398 13.93 -10.35 1.99
CA THR A 398 15.08 -11.19 2.23
C THR A 398 15.79 -11.57 0.93
N THR A 399 17.01 -12.06 1.03
CA THR A 399 17.79 -12.61 -0.07
C THR A 399 18.58 -13.84 0.42
N GLY A 400 18.99 -14.67 -0.52
CA GLY A 400 19.73 -15.89 -0.19
C GLY A 400 18.84 -16.97 0.43
N VAL A 401 19.38 -18.18 0.52
CA VAL A 401 18.74 -19.34 1.17
C VAL A 401 19.79 -20.07 2.02
N ASN A 402 19.34 -20.70 3.10
CA ASN A 402 20.19 -21.49 4.01
C ASN A 402 21.46 -20.77 4.53
N PRO A 403 21.34 -19.65 5.24
CA PRO A 403 20.12 -19.00 5.73
C PRO A 403 19.61 -17.89 4.80
N GLU A 404 18.32 -17.56 4.90
CA GLU A 404 17.80 -16.30 4.41
C GLU A 404 18.41 -15.14 5.20
N ARG A 405 18.66 -14.03 4.52
CA ARG A 405 19.26 -12.82 5.08
C ARG A 405 18.38 -11.61 4.75
N ALA A 406 18.38 -10.60 5.61
CA ALA A 406 17.80 -9.31 5.26
C ALA A 406 18.47 -8.76 3.99
N VAL A 407 17.69 -8.31 3.02
CA VAL A 407 18.21 -7.66 1.83
C VAL A 407 18.49 -6.18 2.11
N GLU A 408 19.54 -5.64 1.52
CA GLU A 408 20.05 -4.30 1.83
C GLU A 408 19.06 -3.15 1.59
N PHE A 409 18.15 -3.32 0.67
CA PHE A 409 17.16 -2.29 0.33
C PHE A 409 15.86 -2.40 1.14
N SER A 410 15.62 -3.49 1.88
CA SER A 410 14.37 -3.67 2.62
C SER A 410 14.10 -2.50 3.56
N SER A 411 13.04 -1.75 3.30
CA SER A 411 12.64 -0.65 4.19
C SER A 411 11.95 -1.18 5.44
N GLY A 412 12.13 -0.41 6.50
CA GLY A 412 11.51 -0.64 7.79
C GLY A 412 11.77 0.52 8.71
N GLY A 413 11.27 0.40 9.92
CA GLY A 413 11.45 1.42 10.95
C GLY A 413 10.18 1.67 11.75
N PHE A 414 9.92 2.94 12.04
CA PHE A 414 8.90 3.38 12.97
C PHE A 414 8.17 4.59 12.38
N SER A 415 6.85 4.54 12.37
CA SER A 415 6.03 5.66 11.90
C SER A 415 6.26 6.91 12.74
N ASP A 416 6.35 8.06 12.08
CA ASP A 416 6.34 9.35 12.76
C ASP A 416 4.92 9.77 13.16
N ARG A 417 3.91 9.24 12.45
CA ARG A 417 2.51 9.64 12.59
C ARG A 417 1.68 8.68 13.44
N PHE A 418 1.75 7.38 13.16
CA PHE A 418 0.89 6.39 13.80
C PHE A 418 1.55 5.82 15.04
N PRO A 419 0.86 5.83 16.20
CA PRO A 419 1.39 5.23 17.42
C PRO A 419 1.50 3.71 17.30
N ARG A 420 2.42 3.13 18.06
CA ARG A 420 2.60 1.68 18.11
C ARG A 420 1.36 0.98 18.68
N PRO A 421 0.73 0.09 17.90
CA PRO A 421 -0.42 -0.68 18.36
C PRO A 421 -0.02 -1.73 19.40
N LYS A 422 -0.96 -2.04 20.29
CA LYS A 422 -0.72 -3.00 21.39
C LYS A 422 -0.32 -4.39 20.90
N TYR A 423 -0.82 -4.83 19.75
CA TYR A 423 -0.54 -6.18 19.25
C TYR A 423 0.96 -6.45 18.99
N GLN A 424 1.75 -5.42 18.70
CA GLN A 424 3.19 -5.57 18.44
C GLN A 424 4.09 -5.12 19.60
N ASP A 425 3.51 -4.60 20.69
CA ASP A 425 4.26 -3.90 21.74
C ASP A 425 5.31 -4.79 22.41
N GLU A 426 4.98 -6.05 22.71
CA GLU A 426 5.90 -7.01 23.34
C GLU A 426 7.13 -7.27 22.44
N ALA A 427 6.89 -7.58 21.16
CA ALA A 427 7.94 -7.88 20.20
C ALA A 427 8.85 -6.67 19.94
N VAL A 428 8.25 -5.49 19.74
CA VAL A 428 9.00 -4.25 19.45
C VAL A 428 9.80 -3.78 20.66
N ARG A 429 9.27 -3.84 21.86
CA ARG A 429 10.02 -3.50 23.09
C ARG A 429 11.24 -4.41 23.28
N SER A 430 11.10 -5.70 22.97
CA SER A 430 12.25 -6.63 23.02
C SER A 430 13.37 -6.17 22.09
N TYR A 431 13.02 -5.77 20.85
CA TYR A 431 13.99 -5.21 19.92
C TYR A 431 14.61 -3.90 20.43
N LEU A 432 13.80 -2.94 20.89
CA LEU A 432 14.28 -1.65 21.38
C LEU A 432 15.23 -1.80 22.57
N THR A 433 15.00 -2.79 23.43
CA THR A 433 15.92 -3.11 24.54
C THR A 433 17.30 -3.56 24.01
N LYS A 434 17.33 -4.37 22.94
CA LYS A 434 18.58 -4.79 22.30
C LYS A 434 19.29 -3.64 21.59
N LEU A 435 18.51 -2.77 20.92
CA LEU A 435 19.03 -1.62 20.18
C LEU A 435 19.67 -0.59 21.11
N GLY A 436 19.09 -0.38 22.30
CA GLY A 436 19.56 0.62 23.26
C GLY A 436 19.51 2.04 22.68
N ASP A 437 20.56 2.82 22.89
CA ASP A 437 20.68 4.21 22.41
C ASP A 437 21.18 4.32 20.95
N HIS A 438 21.37 3.19 20.27
CA HIS A 438 21.76 3.22 18.86
C HIS A 438 20.66 3.85 18.01
N TRP A 439 21.01 4.79 17.15
CA TRP A 439 20.07 5.60 16.34
C TRP A 439 19.11 6.53 17.13
N LYS A 440 19.34 6.73 18.42
CA LYS A 440 18.50 7.60 19.26
C LYS A 440 18.35 9.00 18.65
N GLY A 441 17.11 9.48 18.56
CA GLY A 441 16.77 10.78 17.97
C GLY A 441 16.61 10.77 16.45
N LEU A 442 16.91 9.66 15.76
CA LEU A 442 16.72 9.51 14.31
C LEU A 442 15.37 8.90 13.94
N TYR A 443 14.64 8.31 14.88
CA TYR A 443 13.37 7.67 14.66
C TYR A 443 12.42 7.87 15.86
N ASN A 444 11.14 7.60 15.67
CA ASN A 444 10.12 7.69 16.72
C ASN A 444 9.97 6.34 17.44
N GLU A 445 10.56 6.20 18.62
CA GLU A 445 10.51 4.97 19.42
C GLU A 445 9.08 4.50 19.77
N SER A 446 8.10 5.42 19.80
CA SER A 446 6.70 5.14 20.12
C SER A 446 5.84 4.86 18.89
N GLY A 447 6.43 4.93 17.69
CA GLY A 447 5.71 4.74 16.44
C GLY A 447 5.35 3.29 16.14
N ARG A 448 4.37 3.13 15.25
CA ARG A 448 4.04 1.86 14.59
C ARG A 448 5.31 1.35 13.91
N ALA A 449 5.74 0.17 14.31
CA ALA A 449 6.94 -0.47 13.79
C ALA A 449 6.63 -1.37 12.60
N PHE A 450 7.48 -1.38 11.58
CA PHE A 450 7.33 -2.18 10.35
C PHE A 450 8.70 -2.61 9.80
N PRO A 451 8.78 -3.68 8.96
CA PRO A 451 7.70 -4.54 8.50
C PRO A 451 7.19 -5.48 9.60
N ASP A 452 6.05 -6.13 9.33
CA ASP A 452 5.50 -7.17 10.23
C ASP A 452 6.11 -8.54 9.97
N VAL A 453 6.32 -8.85 8.69
CA VAL A 453 6.89 -10.11 8.18
C VAL A 453 7.80 -9.82 7.00
N ALA A 454 8.43 -10.86 6.44
CA ALA A 454 9.24 -10.73 5.24
C ALA A 454 9.09 -11.94 4.31
N ALA A 455 9.57 -11.79 3.08
CA ALA A 455 9.74 -12.86 2.11
C ALA A 455 10.90 -12.51 1.16
N GLN A 456 11.33 -13.48 0.34
CA GLN A 456 12.33 -13.24 -0.71
C GLN A 456 11.99 -12.00 -1.54
N ALA A 457 13.01 -11.21 -1.87
CA ALA A 457 12.85 -9.92 -2.55
C ALA A 457 13.86 -9.69 -3.67
N ASP A 458 14.75 -10.62 -3.93
CA ASP A 458 15.83 -10.40 -4.90
C ASP A 458 15.96 -11.58 -5.87
N ASN A 459 16.47 -11.29 -7.06
CA ASN A 459 16.71 -12.27 -8.12
C ASN A 459 15.47 -13.01 -8.65
N PHE A 460 14.30 -12.37 -8.61
CA PHE A 460 13.06 -12.92 -9.15
C PHE A 460 13.08 -12.93 -10.67
N VAL A 461 12.79 -14.09 -11.27
CA VAL A 461 12.63 -14.20 -12.71
C VAL A 461 11.25 -13.71 -13.11
N VAL A 462 11.18 -12.79 -14.05
CA VAL A 462 9.93 -12.17 -14.52
C VAL A 462 9.93 -12.10 -16.03
N ARG A 463 8.75 -12.26 -16.65
CA ARG A 463 8.52 -12.02 -18.07
C ARG A 463 7.83 -10.67 -18.23
N ASP A 464 8.46 -9.73 -18.93
CA ASP A 464 7.87 -8.43 -19.23
C ASP A 464 8.20 -8.00 -20.66
N GLN A 465 7.19 -7.56 -21.41
CA GLN A 465 7.30 -7.14 -22.80
C GLN A 465 8.05 -8.16 -23.69
N GLY A 466 7.79 -9.45 -23.47
CA GLY A 466 8.48 -10.51 -24.20
C GLY A 466 9.97 -10.65 -23.86
N GLN A 467 10.45 -10.04 -22.78
CA GLN A 467 11.81 -10.15 -22.28
C GLN A 467 11.85 -10.87 -20.92
N TRP A 468 12.91 -11.66 -20.71
CA TRP A 468 13.19 -12.22 -19.39
C TRP A 468 14.07 -11.25 -18.60
N VAL A 469 13.66 -10.95 -17.38
CA VAL A 469 14.39 -10.05 -16.48
C VAL A 469 14.53 -10.66 -15.09
N SER A 470 15.58 -10.28 -14.38
CA SER A 470 15.75 -10.52 -12.93
C SER A 470 15.35 -9.26 -12.17
N VAL A 471 14.47 -9.39 -11.23
CA VAL A 471 13.89 -8.27 -10.50
C VAL A 471 14.23 -8.37 -9.01
N GLY A 472 14.57 -7.23 -8.40
CA GLY A 472 14.75 -7.08 -6.95
C GLY A 472 13.91 -5.91 -6.45
N GLY A 473 13.29 -6.11 -5.29
CA GLY A 473 12.43 -5.13 -4.61
C GLY A 473 11.48 -5.81 -3.63
N THR A 474 11.00 -5.09 -2.65
CA THR A 474 9.97 -5.60 -1.72
C THR A 474 8.63 -5.82 -2.41
N SER A 475 8.47 -5.30 -3.64
CA SER A 475 7.39 -5.67 -4.57
C SER A 475 7.32 -7.17 -4.88
N ALA A 476 8.43 -7.88 -4.78
CA ALA A 476 8.43 -9.34 -4.92
C ALA A 476 7.90 -10.03 -3.65
N SER A 477 8.19 -9.49 -2.48
CA SER A 477 7.85 -10.07 -1.18
C SER A 477 6.36 -10.05 -0.89
N ALA A 478 5.70 -8.94 -1.17
CA ALA A 478 4.28 -8.75 -0.85
C ALA A 478 3.37 -9.75 -1.57
N PRO A 479 3.45 -9.96 -2.90
CA PRO A 479 2.60 -10.91 -3.60
C PRO A 479 2.85 -12.36 -3.18
N VAL A 480 4.08 -12.72 -2.81
CA VAL A 480 4.41 -14.05 -2.28
C VAL A 480 3.71 -14.29 -0.95
N PHE A 481 3.84 -13.37 -0.01
CA PHE A 481 3.15 -13.47 1.28
C PHE A 481 1.62 -13.48 1.11
N ALA A 482 1.09 -12.64 0.23
CA ALA A 482 -0.33 -12.58 -0.10
C ALA A 482 -0.87 -13.91 -0.64
N ALA A 483 -0.13 -14.55 -1.53
CA ALA A 483 -0.51 -15.87 -2.06
C ALA A 483 -0.55 -16.93 -0.96
N ILE A 484 0.39 -16.91 -0.02
CA ILE A 484 0.40 -17.83 1.13
C ILE A 484 -0.84 -17.61 1.99
N ILE A 485 -1.20 -16.36 2.27
CA ILE A 485 -2.43 -16.06 3.04
C ILE A 485 -3.69 -16.47 2.28
N ALA A 486 -3.75 -16.28 0.96
CA ALA A 486 -4.86 -16.78 0.13
C ALA A 486 -5.01 -18.30 0.24
N ASN A 487 -3.90 -19.04 0.26
CA ASN A 487 -3.90 -20.49 0.45
C ASN A 487 -4.35 -20.90 1.87
N VAL A 488 -3.95 -20.16 2.89
CA VAL A 488 -4.46 -20.37 4.27
C VAL A 488 -5.97 -20.13 4.33
N ASN A 489 -6.46 -19.06 3.69
CA ASN A 489 -7.90 -18.77 3.61
C ASN A 489 -8.66 -19.88 2.87
N ALA A 490 -8.09 -20.47 1.83
CA ALA A 490 -8.69 -21.61 1.13
C ALA A 490 -8.93 -22.80 2.07
N GLU A 491 -7.98 -23.14 2.92
CA GLU A 491 -8.12 -24.22 3.91
C GLU A 491 -9.10 -23.85 5.03
N LEU A 492 -9.16 -22.58 5.44
CA LEU A 492 -10.17 -22.12 6.40
C LEU A 492 -11.60 -22.25 5.83
N LEU A 493 -11.82 -21.78 4.61
CA LEU A 493 -13.13 -21.87 3.94
C LEU A 493 -13.54 -23.31 3.72
N LYS A 494 -12.63 -24.18 3.31
CA LYS A 494 -12.85 -25.63 3.20
C LYS A 494 -13.29 -26.25 4.54
N ALA A 495 -12.74 -25.76 5.65
CA ALA A 495 -13.12 -26.18 7.00
C ALA A 495 -14.39 -25.47 7.53
N GLY A 496 -15.07 -24.69 6.73
CA GLY A 496 -16.27 -23.94 7.13
C GLY A 496 -15.98 -22.75 8.04
N LYS A 497 -14.74 -22.25 8.03
CA LYS A 497 -14.30 -21.11 8.85
C LYS A 497 -14.15 -19.85 8.00
N PRO A 498 -14.40 -18.64 8.55
CA PRO A 498 -14.18 -17.40 7.84
C PRO A 498 -12.70 -17.18 7.47
N PRO A 499 -12.39 -16.36 6.45
CA PRO A 499 -11.02 -15.96 6.15
C PRO A 499 -10.39 -15.15 7.31
N LEU A 500 -9.07 -14.98 7.27
CA LEU A 500 -8.32 -14.35 8.36
C LEU A 500 -8.65 -12.86 8.55
N GLY A 501 -8.86 -12.10 7.47
CA GLY A 501 -9.06 -10.65 7.56
C GLY A 501 -7.78 -9.92 7.98
N PHE A 502 -7.91 -8.93 8.85
CA PHE A 502 -6.75 -8.19 9.36
C PHE A 502 -5.81 -9.11 10.16
N LEU A 503 -4.58 -9.26 9.70
CA LEU A 503 -3.66 -10.33 10.12
C LEU A 503 -2.87 -10.03 11.37
N ASN A 504 -2.49 -8.77 11.63
CA ASN A 504 -1.39 -8.44 12.53
C ASN A 504 -1.60 -8.96 13.98
N PRO A 505 -2.76 -8.82 14.61
CA PRO A 505 -2.96 -9.37 15.95
C PRO A 505 -2.76 -10.89 16.01
N TRP A 506 -3.16 -11.61 14.97
CA TRP A 506 -2.91 -13.05 14.87
C TRP A 506 -1.42 -13.37 14.65
N LEU A 507 -0.76 -12.68 13.72
CA LEU A 507 0.66 -12.91 13.40
C LEU A 507 1.56 -12.71 14.63
N TYR A 508 1.40 -11.58 15.32
CA TYR A 508 2.16 -11.31 16.55
C TYR A 508 1.78 -12.25 17.71
N GLY A 509 0.53 -12.67 17.77
CA GLY A 509 0.04 -13.65 18.74
C GLY A 509 0.64 -15.05 18.57
N LEU A 510 1.14 -15.39 17.39
CA LEU A 510 1.84 -16.65 17.12
C LEU A 510 3.22 -16.74 17.78
N LYS A 511 3.80 -15.63 18.21
CA LYS A 511 5.11 -15.56 18.89
C LYS A 511 6.23 -16.29 18.14
N GLY A 512 6.27 -16.11 16.81
CA GLY A 512 7.23 -16.72 15.91
C GLY A 512 6.83 -18.08 15.32
N ARG A 513 5.77 -18.70 15.82
CA ARG A 513 5.25 -19.95 15.22
C ARG A 513 4.78 -19.68 13.78
N GLY A 514 5.19 -20.53 12.86
CA GLY A 514 4.85 -20.39 11.44
C GLY A 514 5.80 -19.47 10.66
N PHE A 515 6.89 -19.04 11.30
CA PHE A 515 7.92 -18.21 10.67
C PHE A 515 9.32 -18.79 10.90
N THR A 516 10.17 -18.58 9.90
CA THR A 516 11.62 -18.70 10.06
C THR A 516 12.18 -17.35 10.45
N ASP A 517 12.75 -17.24 11.62
CA ASP A 517 13.39 -16.01 12.09
C ASP A 517 14.64 -15.70 11.27
N VAL A 518 14.75 -14.47 10.79
CA VAL A 518 15.89 -14.00 10.00
C VAL A 518 16.81 -13.20 10.91
N VAL A 519 18.02 -13.69 11.11
CA VAL A 519 18.97 -13.12 12.09
C VAL A 519 20.27 -12.60 11.45
N HIS A 520 20.34 -12.62 10.12
CA HIS A 520 21.51 -12.19 9.37
C HIS A 520 21.18 -11.07 8.38
N GLY A 521 22.14 -10.20 8.16
CA GLY A 521 22.02 -9.10 7.22
C GLY A 521 21.41 -7.85 7.84
N GLY A 522 21.25 -6.85 7.02
CA GLY A 522 20.69 -5.57 7.42
C GLY A 522 20.44 -4.69 6.20
N SER A 523 19.69 -3.60 6.41
CA SER A 523 19.46 -2.61 5.38
C SER A 523 20.55 -1.55 5.32
N THR A 524 20.49 -0.70 4.30
CA THR A 524 21.29 0.52 4.15
C THR A 524 20.35 1.73 4.10
N GLY A 525 20.86 2.92 3.92
CA GLY A 525 20.04 4.12 3.74
C GLY A 525 20.77 5.40 4.06
N CYS A 526 20.06 6.51 4.00
CA CYS A 526 20.56 7.86 4.30
C CYS A 526 21.92 8.19 3.64
N PRO A 527 22.03 8.10 2.30
CA PRO A 527 23.32 8.16 1.60
C PRO A 527 23.92 9.58 1.52
N GLY A 528 23.15 10.62 1.88
CA GLY A 528 23.56 12.02 1.78
C GLY A 528 23.26 12.68 0.44
N THR A 529 22.90 11.90 -0.56
CA THR A 529 22.42 12.37 -1.87
C THR A 529 21.31 11.46 -2.37
N VAL A 530 20.34 12.02 -3.07
CA VAL A 530 19.30 11.25 -3.75
C VAL A 530 19.90 10.61 -5.00
N PRO A 531 19.97 9.29 -5.13
CA PRO A 531 20.75 8.62 -6.19
C PRO A 531 20.36 8.97 -7.64
N TRP A 532 19.08 9.29 -7.88
CA TRP A 532 18.57 9.57 -9.23
C TRP A 532 18.55 11.06 -9.60
N THR A 533 18.58 11.96 -8.61
CA THR A 533 18.61 13.41 -8.86
C THR A 533 19.96 14.03 -8.56
N GLY A 534 20.81 13.38 -7.75
CA GLY A 534 22.05 13.95 -7.23
C GLY A 534 21.84 15.08 -6.21
N LEU A 535 20.59 15.36 -5.82
CA LEU A 535 20.29 16.42 -4.86
C LEU A 535 20.78 16.06 -3.46
N PRO A 536 21.24 17.04 -2.67
CA PRO A 536 21.64 16.81 -1.29
C PRO A 536 20.50 16.26 -0.43
N ALA A 537 20.82 15.29 0.40
CA ALA A 537 19.91 14.64 1.34
C ALA A 537 20.57 14.50 2.71
N GLY A 538 19.84 14.01 3.71
CA GLY A 538 20.39 13.71 5.02
C GLY A 538 21.39 12.56 4.95
N HIS A 539 22.52 12.72 5.60
CA HIS A 539 23.55 11.67 5.69
C HIS A 539 23.62 11.10 7.10
N VAL A 540 23.50 9.79 7.21
CA VAL A 540 23.76 9.05 8.44
C VAL A 540 24.75 7.94 8.11
N PRO A 541 25.98 8.04 8.60
CA PRO A 541 27.00 7.03 8.33
C PRO A 541 26.54 5.65 8.79
N TYR A 542 26.67 4.65 7.91
CA TYR A 542 26.31 3.26 8.17
C TYR A 542 24.85 3.04 8.62
N ALA A 543 23.93 3.95 8.23
CA ALA A 543 22.52 3.82 8.53
C ALA A 543 22.00 2.44 8.13
N SER A 544 21.41 1.74 9.08
CA SER A 544 20.91 0.38 8.87
C SER A 544 19.86 0.00 9.92
N TRP A 545 18.95 -0.85 9.52
CA TRP A 545 18.22 -1.73 10.42
C TRP A 545 18.79 -3.14 10.24
N ASN A 546 19.24 -3.74 11.33
CA ASN A 546 19.87 -5.05 11.29
C ASN A 546 18.91 -6.13 11.75
N ALA A 547 18.96 -7.29 11.06
CA ALA A 547 18.24 -8.48 11.48
C ALA A 547 18.79 -8.99 12.81
N THR A 548 17.88 -9.34 13.71
CA THR A 548 18.20 -9.87 15.04
C THR A 548 17.20 -10.97 15.40
N GLU A 549 17.54 -11.78 16.41
CA GLU A 549 16.59 -12.75 16.95
C GLU A 549 15.28 -12.08 17.41
N GLY A 550 14.16 -12.65 17.01
CA GLY A 550 12.82 -12.09 17.21
C GLY A 550 12.46 -11.07 16.17
N TRP A 551 11.50 -10.20 16.49
CA TRP A 551 11.11 -9.14 15.56
C TRP A 551 12.22 -8.09 15.40
N ASP A 552 12.42 -7.64 14.18
CA ASP A 552 13.31 -6.53 13.85
C ASP A 552 12.74 -5.65 12.71
N PRO A 553 13.18 -4.37 12.58
CA PRO A 553 12.59 -3.44 11.62
C PRO A 553 13.15 -3.57 10.19
N VAL A 554 13.66 -4.74 9.80
CA VAL A 554 14.06 -5.04 8.42
C VAL A 554 13.41 -6.30 7.88
N THR A 555 13.14 -7.30 8.73
CA THR A 555 12.51 -8.58 8.35
C THR A 555 11.27 -8.94 9.18
N GLY A 556 10.87 -8.08 10.12
CA GLY A 556 9.71 -8.34 10.97
C GLY A 556 9.85 -9.63 11.77
N LEU A 557 8.79 -10.42 11.84
CA LEU A 557 8.76 -11.74 12.51
C LEU A 557 9.52 -12.83 11.73
N GLY A 558 10.00 -12.52 10.53
CA GLY A 558 10.68 -13.45 9.65
C GLY A 558 9.84 -13.89 8.46
N THR A 559 10.21 -15.01 7.83
CA THR A 559 9.62 -15.52 6.60
C THR A 559 8.64 -16.66 6.85
N PRO A 560 7.55 -16.78 6.07
CA PRO A 560 6.44 -17.68 6.38
C PRO A 560 6.75 -19.15 6.13
N LEU A 561 6.13 -20.01 6.93
CA LEU A 561 6.05 -21.47 6.71
C LEU A 561 4.57 -21.82 6.54
N TYR A 562 4.14 -22.05 5.30
CA TYR A 562 2.74 -22.26 4.95
C TYR A 562 2.07 -23.38 5.76
N ASP A 563 2.72 -24.54 5.86
CA ASP A 563 2.20 -25.70 6.56
C ASP A 563 1.92 -25.41 8.05
N GLU A 564 2.79 -24.66 8.70
CA GLU A 564 2.62 -24.26 10.10
C GLU A 564 1.55 -23.16 10.26
N LEU A 565 1.50 -22.21 9.33
CA LEU A 565 0.46 -21.17 9.34
C LEU A 565 -0.95 -21.75 9.17
N VAL A 566 -1.12 -22.74 8.30
CA VAL A 566 -2.39 -23.47 8.14
C VAL A 566 -2.80 -24.18 9.44
N LYS A 567 -1.88 -24.91 10.07
CA LYS A 567 -2.15 -25.56 11.36
C LYS A 567 -2.59 -24.53 12.41
N ALA A 568 -1.84 -23.43 12.52
CA ALA A 568 -2.16 -22.38 13.47
C ALA A 568 -3.53 -21.72 13.20
N ALA A 569 -3.85 -21.44 11.93
CA ALA A 569 -5.14 -20.86 11.54
C ALA A 569 -6.32 -21.79 11.83
N LEU A 570 -6.13 -23.10 11.66
CA LEU A 570 -7.12 -24.13 11.98
C LEU A 570 -7.23 -24.44 13.49
N GLY A 571 -6.33 -23.90 14.32
CA GLY A 571 -6.30 -24.15 15.76
C GLY A 571 -5.71 -25.53 16.12
N LYS A 572 -4.73 -26.00 15.34
CA LYS A 572 -4.05 -27.29 15.52
C LYS A 572 -2.63 -27.15 16.07
#